data_019c46efab11798ada87be1622e54e97
#
_entry.id   019c46efab11798ada87be1622e54e97
#
_cell.length_a   1.000
_cell.length_b   1.000
_cell.length_c   1.000
_cell.angle_alpha   90.00
_cell.angle_beta   90.00
_cell.angle_gamma   90.00
#
_symmetry.space_group_name_H-M   'P 1'
#
loop_
_entity.id
_entity.type
_entity.pdbx_description
1 polymer ?
#
loop_
_entity_poly.entity_id
_entity_poly.type
_entity_poly.pdbx_seq_one_letter_code
_entity_poly.pdbx_strand_id
1 'polypeptide(L)'
;LLLSTLTTLGLTPLLIRLASRLKLVDFPGDRKIHSSPVPRVGGLAMVLGVVPALLLYEGFDQMTTILLAAAGILVGFALADDTIGLGYRTKFLGQGLAALIAILVGKLCAFSLLFCPYAINWPSWLSLPFTLLIILAVTNAINLADGLDGMAGGIMLLVFLCISLIAYTDHNTVITLLAIAFVGALFAFLQFNTYPAVIFMGDTGSQVLGFLAIVLTLALLQSSTTLSPLLPLLLFGVPVLDTAVVIFERIRRRQSPFRGDKNHLHHKMIRLGLSHSEAVLAIYVIQAIFVVSAYYLRFSSPVPILGFFMVAVLFILLPIYLLHEYHFRIRSAVSSTTLNGRHSRSLRSSTFFLLRLGQKTLEYGLPAILFFSAFLPAVVSPFLAASSWCLLGGALLAWCLGGRWPFDLVRITTFLFMPLIFIHCYTGMGGW
;
A
#
# COMPACT_ATOMS: atom_id res chain seq x y z
N LEU A 1 -14.66 7.78 2.87
CA LEU A 1 -14.14 7.11 1.68
C LEU A 1 -14.49 7.89 0.41
N LEU A 2 -15.78 8.00 0.01
CA LEU A 2 -16.19 8.67 -1.25
C LEU A 2 -15.67 10.11 -1.34
N LEU A 3 -15.78 10.88 -0.29
CA LEU A 3 -15.31 12.26 -0.26
C LEU A 3 -13.80 12.34 -0.51
N SER A 4 -13.00 11.54 0.18
CA SER A 4 -11.54 11.50 -0.03
C SER A 4 -11.18 11.04 -1.46
N THR A 5 -11.92 10.06 -2.02
CA THR A 5 -11.72 9.62 -3.41
C THR A 5 -12.00 10.76 -4.38
N LEU A 6 -13.15 11.41 -4.28
CA LEU A 6 -13.55 12.47 -5.21
C LEU A 6 -12.65 13.70 -5.10
N THR A 7 -12.28 14.09 -3.88
CA THR A 7 -11.38 15.23 -3.67
C THR A 7 -9.97 14.94 -4.20
N THR A 8 -9.42 13.75 -3.95
CA THR A 8 -8.11 13.36 -4.50
C THR A 8 -8.15 13.28 -6.01
N LEU A 9 -9.19 12.69 -6.62
CA LEU A 9 -9.37 12.65 -8.09
C LEU A 9 -9.43 14.05 -8.69
N GLY A 10 -10.17 14.97 -8.06
CA GLY A 10 -10.30 16.34 -8.54
C GLY A 10 -9.03 17.18 -8.36
N LEU A 11 -8.30 16.99 -7.25
CA LEU A 11 -7.06 17.72 -6.96
C LEU A 11 -5.88 17.25 -7.81
N THR A 12 -5.81 15.97 -8.15
CA THR A 12 -4.65 15.41 -8.87
C THR A 12 -4.38 16.09 -10.20
N PRO A 13 -5.35 16.31 -11.13
CA PRO A 13 -5.09 17.01 -12.37
C PRO A 13 -4.66 18.47 -12.17
N LEU A 14 -5.17 19.13 -11.15
CA LEU A 14 -4.78 20.50 -10.80
C LEU A 14 -3.33 20.55 -10.32
N LEU A 15 -2.93 19.62 -9.44
CA LEU A 15 -1.56 19.53 -8.95
C LEU A 15 -0.57 19.12 -10.03
N ILE A 16 -0.95 18.27 -10.97
CA ILE A 16 -0.14 17.96 -12.16
C ILE A 16 0.20 19.23 -12.93
N ARG A 17 -0.78 20.11 -13.17
CA ARG A 17 -0.56 21.40 -13.87
C ARG A 17 0.34 22.35 -13.08
N LEU A 18 0.28 22.29 -11.75
CA LEU A 18 1.08 23.14 -10.86
C LEU A 18 2.45 22.55 -10.54
N ALA A 19 2.70 21.28 -10.83
CA ALA A 19 3.90 20.55 -10.42
C ALA A 19 5.21 21.23 -10.81
N SER A 20 5.30 21.78 -12.02
CA SER A 20 6.49 22.49 -12.49
C SER A 20 6.73 23.79 -11.72
N ARG A 21 5.67 24.52 -11.38
CA ARG A 21 5.76 25.76 -10.58
C ARG A 21 6.15 25.47 -9.13
N LEU A 22 5.67 24.34 -8.60
CA LEU A 22 5.98 23.89 -7.24
C LEU A 22 7.32 23.14 -7.15
N LYS A 23 8.03 22.97 -8.27
CA LYS A 23 9.30 22.18 -8.35
C LYS A 23 9.14 20.72 -7.92
N LEU A 24 7.95 20.17 -8.06
CA LEU A 24 7.57 18.80 -7.72
C LEU A 24 7.58 17.91 -8.97
N VAL A 25 8.70 17.89 -9.70
CA VAL A 25 8.85 17.10 -10.94
C VAL A 25 10.10 16.26 -10.87
N ASP A 26 9.96 14.97 -11.18
CA ASP A 26 11.07 14.04 -11.34
C ASP A 26 11.56 14.06 -12.78
N PHE A 27 12.79 14.49 -12.98
CA PHE A 27 13.41 14.51 -14.32
C PHE A 27 14.07 13.17 -14.63
N PRO A 28 14.06 12.74 -15.91
CA PRO A 28 14.80 11.57 -16.35
C PRO A 28 16.29 11.66 -15.98
N GLY A 29 16.91 10.53 -15.67
CA GLY A 29 18.34 10.43 -15.36
C GLY A 29 18.86 9.03 -15.62
N ASP A 30 20.16 8.83 -15.72
CA ASP A 30 20.83 7.56 -16.06
C ASP A 30 20.46 6.37 -15.19
N ARG A 31 19.89 6.61 -14.00
CA ARG A 31 19.47 5.58 -13.05
C ARG A 31 17.96 5.34 -13.01
N LYS A 32 17.18 6.12 -13.80
CA LYS A 32 15.70 6.13 -13.76
C LYS A 32 15.11 5.39 -14.96
N ILE A 33 13.96 4.79 -14.75
CA ILE A 33 13.29 3.95 -15.76
C ILE A 33 12.44 4.80 -16.71
N HIS A 34 11.95 5.97 -16.25
CA HIS A 34 11.10 6.84 -17.05
C HIS A 34 11.91 7.75 -18.00
N SER A 35 11.39 7.96 -19.21
CA SER A 35 12.00 8.76 -20.27
C SER A 35 11.48 10.20 -20.35
N SER A 36 10.40 10.52 -19.64
CA SER A 36 9.77 11.84 -19.59
C SER A 36 9.71 12.36 -18.15
N PRO A 37 9.66 13.68 -17.92
CA PRO A 37 9.46 14.24 -16.59
C PRO A 37 8.12 13.79 -16.00
N VAL A 38 8.11 13.29 -14.75
CA VAL A 38 6.90 12.81 -14.06
C VAL A 38 6.67 13.63 -12.79
N PRO A 39 5.47 14.19 -12.57
CA PRO A 39 5.14 14.94 -11.35
C PRO A 39 5.17 14.07 -10.10
N ARG A 40 5.79 14.57 -9.01
CA ARG A 40 5.80 13.96 -7.66
C ARG A 40 4.74 14.58 -6.77
N VAL A 41 3.50 14.59 -7.23
CA VAL A 41 2.38 15.27 -6.54
C VAL A 41 1.38 14.31 -5.90
N GLY A 42 1.58 13.00 -6.06
CA GLY A 42 0.63 12.01 -5.59
C GLY A 42 0.44 12.02 -4.08
N GLY A 43 1.53 12.13 -3.30
CA GLY A 43 1.46 12.23 -1.85
C GLY A 43 0.71 13.46 -1.38
N LEU A 44 1.02 14.62 -1.98
CA LEU A 44 0.34 15.87 -1.67
C LEU A 44 -1.15 15.80 -2.03
N ALA A 45 -1.50 15.20 -3.17
CA ALA A 45 -2.90 15.02 -3.59
C ALA A 45 -3.67 14.16 -2.60
N MET A 46 -3.08 13.05 -2.12
CA MET A 46 -3.70 12.17 -1.14
C MET A 46 -3.90 12.86 0.22
N VAL A 47 -2.87 13.54 0.73
CA VAL A 47 -2.95 14.26 2.02
C VAL A 47 -4.03 15.33 1.96
N LEU A 48 -4.03 16.19 0.94
CA LEU A 48 -5.04 17.23 0.77
C LEU A 48 -6.43 16.63 0.49
N GLY A 49 -6.50 15.52 -0.21
CA GLY A 49 -7.75 14.84 -0.54
C GLY A 49 -8.46 14.21 0.66
N VAL A 50 -7.71 13.86 1.72
CA VAL A 50 -8.27 13.33 2.97
C VAL A 50 -8.82 14.45 3.87
N VAL A 51 -8.24 15.66 3.82
CA VAL A 51 -8.61 16.79 4.71
C VAL A 51 -10.12 17.08 4.78
N PRO A 52 -10.88 17.20 3.67
CA PRO A 52 -12.31 17.46 3.75
C PRO A 52 -13.09 16.38 4.50
N ALA A 53 -12.69 15.11 4.35
CA ALA A 53 -13.32 14.02 5.08
C ALA A 53 -13.04 14.09 6.59
N LEU A 54 -11.85 14.55 6.96
CA LEU A 54 -11.48 14.75 8.37
C LEU A 54 -12.21 15.95 8.97
N LEU A 55 -12.34 17.05 8.24
CA LEU A 55 -13.02 18.27 8.74
C LEU A 55 -14.51 18.08 9.00
N LEU A 56 -15.15 17.10 8.33
CA LEU A 56 -16.55 16.77 8.56
C LEU A 56 -16.77 15.88 9.80
N TYR A 57 -15.71 15.39 10.41
CA TYR A 57 -15.80 14.54 11.60
C TYR A 57 -15.47 15.37 12.87
N GLU A 58 -16.46 15.56 13.72
CA GLU A 58 -16.34 16.34 14.94
C GLU A 58 -15.87 15.54 16.17
N GLY A 59 -15.65 14.24 16.01
CA GLY A 59 -15.38 13.31 17.12
C GLY A 59 -13.90 13.00 17.38
N PHE A 60 -12.95 13.85 16.96
CA PHE A 60 -11.53 13.62 17.25
C PHE A 60 -11.23 13.86 18.72
N ASP A 61 -10.65 12.85 19.36
CA ASP A 61 -10.07 12.96 20.68
C ASP A 61 -8.71 13.68 20.64
N GLN A 62 -8.21 14.02 21.83
CA GLN A 62 -6.93 14.69 21.99
C GLN A 62 -5.78 13.87 21.35
N MET A 63 -5.80 12.54 21.53
CA MET A 63 -4.76 11.66 20.98
C MET A 63 -4.73 11.73 19.46
N THR A 64 -5.88 11.58 18.81
CA THR A 64 -5.99 11.65 17.35
C THR A 64 -5.55 13.00 16.80
N THR A 65 -5.91 14.09 17.46
CA THR A 65 -5.47 15.45 17.08
C THR A 65 -3.94 15.57 17.13
N ILE A 66 -3.31 15.00 18.14
CA ILE A 66 -1.84 14.97 18.27
C ILE A 66 -1.20 14.14 17.15
N LEU A 67 -1.76 12.97 16.82
CA LEU A 67 -1.25 12.12 15.74
C LEU A 67 -1.37 12.80 14.37
N LEU A 68 -2.46 13.52 14.12
CA LEU A 68 -2.64 14.31 12.90
C LEU A 68 -1.66 15.50 12.85
N ALA A 69 -1.41 16.16 13.98
CA ALA A 69 -0.41 17.23 14.06
C ALA A 69 1.02 16.68 13.79
N ALA A 70 1.37 15.53 14.35
CA ALA A 70 2.63 14.84 14.08
C ALA A 70 2.78 14.48 12.59
N ALA A 71 1.71 13.96 11.97
CA ALA A 71 1.68 13.71 10.54
C ALA A 71 1.85 15.00 9.72
N GLY A 72 1.24 16.10 10.13
CA GLY A 72 1.39 17.41 9.50
C GLY A 72 2.84 17.93 9.51
N ILE A 73 3.57 17.72 10.60
CA ILE A 73 5.00 18.02 10.68
C ILE A 73 5.79 17.18 9.67
N LEU A 74 5.50 15.87 9.60
CA LEU A 74 6.15 14.99 8.65
C LEU A 74 5.84 15.38 7.20
N VAL A 75 4.61 15.79 6.88
CA VAL A 75 4.23 16.33 5.56
C VAL A 75 5.11 17.52 5.21
N GLY A 76 5.35 18.45 6.13
CA GLY A 76 6.20 19.63 5.91
C GLY A 76 7.63 19.24 5.54
N PHE A 77 8.25 18.31 6.29
CA PHE A 77 9.61 17.81 6.00
C PHE A 77 9.68 17.03 4.69
N ALA A 78 8.72 16.15 4.44
CA ALA A 78 8.68 15.32 3.25
C ALA A 78 8.43 16.15 1.98
N LEU A 79 7.56 17.17 2.05
CA LEU A 79 7.32 18.11 0.96
C LEU A 79 8.56 18.97 0.68
N ALA A 80 9.27 19.40 1.72
CA ALA A 80 10.55 20.09 1.56
C ALA A 80 11.59 19.17 0.88
N ASP A 81 11.59 17.88 1.20
CA ASP A 81 12.45 16.92 0.54
C ASP A 81 12.11 16.73 -0.94
N ASP A 82 10.84 16.57 -1.28
CA ASP A 82 10.40 16.45 -2.68
C ASP A 82 10.73 17.70 -3.53
N THR A 83 10.82 18.90 -2.90
CA THR A 83 11.08 20.16 -3.59
C THR A 83 12.56 20.56 -3.70
N ILE A 84 13.33 20.39 -2.64
CA ILE A 84 14.73 20.87 -2.54
C ILE A 84 15.74 19.74 -2.35
N GLY A 85 15.29 18.48 -2.18
CA GLY A 85 16.16 17.32 -2.03
C GLY A 85 16.94 17.35 -0.72
N LEU A 86 16.29 17.04 0.40
CA LEU A 86 16.94 17.02 1.71
C LEU A 86 17.93 15.85 1.84
N GLY A 87 18.96 16.06 2.62
CA GLY A 87 19.87 14.98 2.98
C GLY A 87 19.21 13.98 3.93
N TYR A 88 19.71 12.73 3.94
CA TYR A 88 19.14 11.66 4.78
C TYR A 88 19.01 12.03 6.26
N ARG A 89 19.94 12.86 6.81
CA ARG A 89 19.89 13.31 8.21
C ARG A 89 18.66 14.17 8.51
N THR A 90 18.31 15.08 7.61
CA THR A 90 17.14 15.96 7.75
C THR A 90 15.84 15.18 7.60
N LYS A 91 15.81 14.18 6.69
CA LYS A 91 14.68 13.25 6.59
C LYS A 91 14.43 12.51 7.90
N PHE A 92 15.48 11.89 8.46
CA PHE A 92 15.39 11.20 9.75
C PHE A 92 15.03 12.14 10.91
N LEU A 93 15.47 13.39 10.87
CA LEU A 93 15.06 14.40 11.87
C LEU A 93 13.56 14.65 11.81
N GLY A 94 12.99 14.88 10.62
CA GLY A 94 11.54 15.09 10.45
C GLY A 94 10.72 13.90 10.92
N GLN A 95 11.10 12.70 10.48
CA GLN A 95 10.47 11.45 10.93
C GLN A 95 10.59 11.25 12.45
N GLY A 96 11.79 11.53 13.01
CA GLY A 96 12.05 11.40 14.45
C GLY A 96 11.23 12.37 15.27
N LEU A 97 11.09 13.62 14.84
CA LEU A 97 10.24 14.63 15.52
C LEU A 97 8.77 14.21 15.50
N ALA A 98 8.25 13.79 14.35
CA ALA A 98 6.87 13.31 14.26
C ALA A 98 6.63 12.08 15.15
N ALA A 99 7.56 11.12 15.14
CA ALA A 99 7.48 9.93 15.98
C ALA A 99 7.59 10.26 17.47
N LEU A 100 8.47 11.18 17.88
CA LEU A 100 8.60 11.60 19.27
C LEU A 100 7.32 12.30 19.76
N ILE A 101 6.67 13.11 18.95
CA ILE A 101 5.39 13.73 19.31
C ILE A 101 4.33 12.64 19.50
N ALA A 102 4.22 11.67 18.58
CA ALA A 102 3.29 10.57 18.70
C ALA A 102 3.54 9.72 19.98
N ILE A 103 4.81 9.51 20.36
CA ILE A 103 5.19 8.73 21.54
C ILE A 103 4.97 9.55 22.83
N LEU A 104 5.54 10.76 22.92
CA LEU A 104 5.58 11.52 24.18
C LEU A 104 4.24 12.18 24.51
N VAL A 105 3.59 12.75 23.50
CA VAL A 105 2.33 13.48 23.67
C VAL A 105 1.14 12.54 23.38
N GLY A 106 1.21 11.73 22.34
CA GLY A 106 0.20 10.70 22.00
C GLY A 106 0.29 9.45 22.89
N LYS A 107 1.30 9.34 23.76
CA LYS A 107 1.51 8.22 24.69
C LYS A 107 1.56 6.82 24.02
N LEU A 108 2.00 6.78 22.76
CA LEU A 108 2.16 5.51 22.05
C LEU A 108 3.34 4.69 22.60
N CYS A 109 3.11 3.39 22.84
CA CYS A 109 4.12 2.49 23.36
C CYS A 109 4.04 1.13 22.66
N ALA A 110 5.04 0.79 21.85
CA ALA A 110 5.10 -0.48 21.15
C ALA A 110 5.73 -1.60 21.99
N PHE A 111 6.63 -1.27 22.91
CA PHE A 111 7.44 -2.27 23.61
C PHE A 111 6.63 -3.14 24.58
N SER A 112 5.71 -2.54 25.34
CA SER A 112 4.81 -3.28 26.21
C SER A 112 3.88 -4.22 25.44
N LEU A 113 3.55 -3.86 24.19
CA LEU A 113 2.68 -4.65 23.34
C LEU A 113 3.41 -5.88 22.75
N LEU A 114 4.69 -5.77 22.36
CA LEU A 114 5.39 -6.81 21.62
C LEU A 114 6.05 -7.89 22.50
N PHE A 115 6.57 -7.51 23.67
CA PHE A 115 7.40 -8.41 24.47
C PHE A 115 6.76 -8.87 25.79
N CYS A 116 5.69 -8.23 26.25
CA CYS A 116 5.06 -8.63 27.51
C CYS A 116 3.56 -8.31 27.54
N PRO A 117 2.71 -9.23 27.08
CA PRO A 117 1.27 -9.10 27.26
C PRO A 117 0.83 -9.23 28.73
N TYR A 118 1.71 -9.64 29.65
CA TYR A 118 1.45 -9.85 31.05
C TYR A 118 2.18 -8.81 31.92
N ALA A 119 1.57 -7.62 32.08
CA ALA A 119 1.77 -6.68 33.21
C ALA A 119 3.21 -6.29 33.66
N ILE A 120 4.26 -6.52 32.88
CA ILE A 120 5.57 -5.95 33.16
C ILE A 120 5.63 -4.57 32.58
N ASN A 121 5.54 -3.56 33.44
CA ASN A 121 5.81 -2.17 33.05
C ASN A 121 7.30 -2.02 32.73
N TRP A 122 7.63 -2.12 31.46
CA TRP A 122 8.99 -1.85 31.02
C TRP A 122 9.35 -0.39 31.29
N PRO A 123 10.57 -0.12 31.73
CA PRO A 123 10.98 1.25 31.99
C PRO A 123 10.92 2.09 30.71
N SER A 124 10.45 3.31 30.82
CA SER A 124 10.25 4.23 29.69
C SER A 124 11.53 4.47 28.87
N TRP A 125 12.71 4.39 29.51
CA TRP A 125 14.00 4.52 28.82
C TRP A 125 14.27 3.41 27.79
N LEU A 126 13.59 2.26 27.89
CA LEU A 126 13.69 1.17 26.92
C LEU A 126 12.52 1.18 25.93
N SER A 127 11.31 1.47 26.38
CA SER A 127 10.11 1.47 25.54
C SER A 127 10.10 2.60 24.52
N LEU A 128 10.59 3.78 24.89
CA LEU A 128 10.64 4.95 23.97
C LEU A 128 11.54 4.71 22.76
N PRO A 129 12.84 4.35 22.89
CA PRO A 129 13.69 4.15 21.73
C PRO A 129 13.24 2.96 20.89
N PHE A 130 12.64 1.94 21.47
CA PHE A 130 12.11 0.79 20.74
C PHE A 130 10.89 1.18 19.89
N THR A 131 9.95 1.92 20.46
CA THR A 131 8.78 2.44 19.71
C THR A 131 9.21 3.37 18.59
N LEU A 132 10.16 4.27 18.88
CA LEU A 132 10.76 5.14 17.89
C LEU A 132 11.38 4.34 16.73
N LEU A 133 12.15 3.31 17.05
CA LEU A 133 12.77 2.45 16.05
C LEU A 133 11.73 1.77 15.15
N ILE A 134 10.64 1.24 15.71
CA ILE A 134 9.57 0.60 14.95
C ILE A 134 8.90 1.59 13.99
N ILE A 135 8.52 2.77 14.49
CA ILE A 135 7.88 3.80 13.65
C ILE A 135 8.81 4.21 12.51
N LEU A 136 10.08 4.49 12.80
CA LEU A 136 11.07 4.85 11.79
C LEU A 136 11.32 3.70 10.80
N ALA A 137 11.45 2.47 11.28
CA ALA A 137 11.71 1.30 10.44
C ALA A 137 10.57 1.06 9.44
N VAL A 138 9.32 1.07 9.89
CA VAL A 138 8.16 0.87 9.01
C VAL A 138 8.00 2.05 8.05
N THR A 139 8.12 3.30 8.53
CA THR A 139 8.06 4.49 7.68
C THR A 139 9.08 4.42 6.54
N ASN A 140 10.32 4.05 6.85
CA ASN A 140 11.36 3.91 5.83
C ASN A 140 11.18 2.66 4.97
N ALA A 141 10.66 1.55 5.49
CA ALA A 141 10.36 0.36 4.71
C ALA A 141 9.32 0.65 3.62
N ILE A 142 8.27 1.42 3.93
CA ILE A 142 7.28 1.86 2.94
C ILE A 142 7.90 2.83 1.93
N ASN A 143 8.73 3.77 2.37
CA ASN A 143 9.43 4.68 1.46
C ASN A 143 10.35 3.92 0.49
N LEU A 144 11.08 2.89 0.96
CA LEU A 144 11.90 2.02 0.12
C LEU A 144 11.07 1.09 -0.79
N ALA A 145 9.84 0.79 -0.43
CA ALA A 145 8.92 0.02 -1.24
C ALA A 145 8.32 0.84 -2.41
N ASP A 146 8.53 2.16 -2.47
CA ASP A 146 8.09 3.01 -3.59
C ASP A 146 9.10 2.96 -4.77
N GLY A 147 9.36 1.75 -5.27
CA GLY A 147 10.36 1.50 -6.32
C GLY A 147 9.81 1.17 -7.70
N LEU A 148 8.52 0.83 -7.81
CA LEU A 148 7.82 0.55 -9.07
C LEU A 148 6.45 1.24 -9.07
N ASP A 149 6.00 1.64 -10.29
CA ASP A 149 4.68 2.26 -10.47
C ASP A 149 3.57 1.39 -9.87
N GLY A 150 2.75 1.98 -9.01
CA GLY A 150 1.66 1.33 -8.31
C GLY A 150 2.06 0.55 -7.06
N MET A 151 3.32 0.11 -6.90
CA MET A 151 3.70 -0.86 -5.89
C MET A 151 3.41 -0.40 -4.47
N ALA A 152 3.96 0.74 -4.04
CA ALA A 152 3.73 1.25 -2.69
C ALA A 152 2.26 1.62 -2.45
N GLY A 153 1.62 2.24 -3.44
CA GLY A 153 0.20 2.60 -3.36
C GLY A 153 -0.71 1.39 -3.13
N GLY A 154 -0.49 0.29 -3.86
CA GLY A 154 -1.31 -0.92 -3.69
C GLY A 154 -1.00 -1.69 -2.40
N ILE A 155 0.27 -1.75 -1.97
CA ILE A 155 0.63 -2.29 -0.65
C ILE A 155 -0.12 -1.52 0.45
N MET A 156 -0.05 -0.20 0.43
CA MET A 156 -0.67 0.65 1.44
C MET A 156 -2.20 0.60 1.39
N LEU A 157 -2.78 0.44 0.20
CA LEU A 157 -4.21 0.20 0.05
C LEU A 157 -4.66 -1.05 0.83
N LEU A 158 -3.96 -2.18 0.65
CA LEU A 158 -4.24 -3.42 1.37
C LEU A 158 -4.06 -3.26 2.89
N VAL A 159 -3.02 -2.55 3.32
CA VAL A 159 -2.73 -2.28 4.74
C VAL A 159 -3.86 -1.44 5.36
N PHE A 160 -4.22 -0.30 4.77
CA PHE A 160 -5.27 0.57 5.30
C PHE A 160 -6.66 -0.08 5.27
N LEU A 161 -6.96 -0.90 4.24
CA LEU A 161 -8.17 -1.72 4.21
C LEU A 161 -8.23 -2.66 5.41
N CYS A 162 -7.14 -3.36 5.73
CA CYS A 162 -7.11 -4.27 6.87
C CYS A 162 -7.19 -3.52 8.20
N ILE A 163 -6.45 -2.41 8.36
CA ILE A 163 -6.54 -1.56 9.56
C ILE A 163 -7.99 -1.09 9.76
N SER A 164 -8.65 -0.61 8.70
CA SER A 164 -10.04 -0.14 8.79
C SER A 164 -11.00 -1.25 9.19
N LEU A 165 -10.80 -2.46 8.66
CA LEU A 165 -11.64 -3.62 8.96
C LEU A 165 -11.44 -4.09 10.41
N ILE A 166 -10.19 -4.19 10.88
CA ILE A 166 -9.89 -4.58 12.26
C ILE A 166 -10.43 -3.52 13.24
N ALA A 167 -10.16 -2.23 12.98
CA ALA A 167 -10.64 -1.14 13.81
C ALA A 167 -12.17 -1.10 13.90
N TYR A 168 -12.85 -1.39 12.81
CA TYR A 168 -14.31 -1.48 12.81
C TYR A 168 -14.82 -2.64 13.67
N THR A 169 -14.26 -3.83 13.50
CA THR A 169 -14.66 -4.99 14.30
C THR A 169 -14.34 -4.81 15.79
N ASP A 170 -13.38 -3.95 16.11
CA ASP A 170 -13.01 -3.54 17.48
C ASP A 170 -13.77 -2.29 17.97
N HIS A 171 -14.78 -1.83 17.21
CA HIS A 171 -15.61 -0.65 17.51
C HIS A 171 -14.81 0.67 17.65
N ASN A 172 -13.62 0.75 17.10
CA ASN A 172 -12.82 1.98 17.08
C ASN A 172 -13.16 2.84 15.86
N THR A 173 -14.20 3.67 16.00
CA THR A 173 -14.72 4.51 14.91
C THR A 173 -13.68 5.48 14.36
N VAL A 174 -12.85 6.07 15.21
CA VAL A 174 -11.86 7.08 14.81
C VAL A 174 -10.80 6.49 13.89
N ILE A 175 -10.18 5.37 14.31
CA ILE A 175 -9.16 4.68 13.48
C ILE A 175 -9.79 4.15 12.20
N THR A 176 -11.02 3.64 12.27
CA THR A 176 -11.77 3.20 11.09
C THR A 176 -11.93 4.33 10.07
N LEU A 177 -12.40 5.50 10.52
CA LEU A 177 -12.63 6.66 9.64
C LEU A 177 -11.32 7.18 9.03
N LEU A 178 -10.26 7.27 9.81
CA LEU A 178 -8.94 7.67 9.32
C LEU A 178 -8.43 6.69 8.26
N ALA A 179 -8.44 5.40 8.56
CA ALA A 179 -7.96 4.38 7.63
C ALA A 179 -8.79 4.35 6.33
N ILE A 180 -10.12 4.40 6.41
CA ILE A 180 -11.00 4.37 5.24
C ILE A 180 -10.89 5.66 4.40
N ALA A 181 -10.56 6.80 5.00
CA ALA A 181 -10.29 8.03 4.27
C ALA A 181 -9.03 7.89 3.40
N PHE A 182 -7.96 7.29 3.94
CA PHE A 182 -6.74 6.99 3.16
C PHE A 182 -6.97 5.90 2.11
N VAL A 183 -7.83 4.91 2.35
CA VAL A 183 -8.27 3.95 1.31
C VAL A 183 -8.85 4.71 0.12
N GLY A 184 -9.75 5.67 0.36
CA GLY A 184 -10.35 6.47 -0.71
C GLY A 184 -9.32 7.29 -1.49
N ALA A 185 -8.39 7.94 -0.80
CA ALA A 185 -7.32 8.70 -1.43
C ALA A 185 -6.36 7.82 -2.25
N LEU A 186 -6.01 6.63 -1.74
CA LEU A 186 -5.16 5.65 -2.43
C LEU A 186 -5.83 5.08 -3.67
N PHE A 187 -7.13 4.80 -3.64
CA PHE A 187 -7.88 4.41 -4.84
C PHE A 187 -7.78 5.47 -5.93
N ALA A 188 -8.00 6.74 -5.58
CA ALA A 188 -7.87 7.85 -6.52
C ALA A 188 -6.45 7.99 -7.06
N PHE A 189 -5.44 7.91 -6.19
CA PHE A 189 -4.03 8.01 -6.56
C PHE A 189 -3.62 6.90 -7.54
N LEU A 190 -4.01 5.65 -7.29
CA LEU A 190 -3.65 4.49 -8.13
C LEU A 190 -4.19 4.60 -9.56
N GLN A 191 -5.25 5.38 -9.81
CA GLN A 191 -5.71 5.67 -11.19
C GLN A 191 -4.63 6.36 -12.04
N PHE A 192 -3.79 7.17 -11.40
CA PHE A 192 -2.74 7.93 -12.06
C PHE A 192 -1.35 7.31 -11.90
N ASN A 193 -1.17 6.43 -10.91
CA ASN A 193 0.14 5.84 -10.59
C ASN A 193 0.30 4.39 -11.09
N THR A 194 -0.76 3.74 -11.60
CA THR A 194 -0.62 2.40 -12.21
C THR A 194 0.20 2.48 -13.49
N TYR A 195 1.08 1.48 -13.70
CA TYR A 195 2.01 1.45 -14.83
C TYR A 195 1.32 1.54 -16.21
N PRO A 196 1.76 2.43 -17.11
CA PRO A 196 2.80 3.45 -16.91
C PRO A 196 2.28 4.65 -16.10
N ALA A 197 3.00 5.03 -15.04
CA ALA A 197 2.56 6.07 -14.11
C ALA A 197 2.58 7.47 -14.75
N VAL A 198 1.51 8.23 -14.49
CA VAL A 198 1.39 9.66 -14.86
C VAL A 198 1.89 10.57 -13.74
N ILE A 199 1.82 10.10 -12.49
CA ILE A 199 2.34 10.79 -11.30
C ILE A 199 3.08 9.81 -10.41
N PHE A 200 4.04 10.30 -9.64
CA PHE A 200 4.69 9.56 -8.55
C PHE A 200 4.14 9.99 -7.19
N MET A 201 4.25 9.06 -6.23
CA MET A 201 3.84 9.29 -4.85
C MET A 201 4.71 10.36 -4.17
N GLY A 202 6.01 10.34 -4.42
CA GLY A 202 7.02 11.16 -3.77
C GLY A 202 7.26 10.76 -2.31
N ASP A 203 8.25 11.40 -1.70
CA ASP A 203 8.56 11.18 -0.29
C ASP A 203 7.43 11.65 0.63
N THR A 204 6.69 12.69 0.21
CA THR A 204 5.48 13.17 0.92
C THR A 204 4.44 12.07 1.06
N GLY A 205 4.21 11.26 0.02
CA GLY A 205 3.22 10.20 0.09
C GLY A 205 3.72 8.98 0.86
N SER A 206 4.86 8.44 0.47
CA SER A 206 5.36 7.18 1.03
C SER A 206 5.69 7.25 2.52
N GLN A 207 6.33 8.35 2.98
CA GLN A 207 6.65 8.55 4.40
C GLN A 207 5.40 8.79 5.24
N VAL A 208 4.46 9.63 4.76
CA VAL A 208 3.23 9.94 5.51
C VAL A 208 2.33 8.70 5.62
N LEU A 209 2.16 7.94 4.54
CA LEU A 209 1.39 6.71 4.57
C LEU A 209 2.03 5.67 5.50
N GLY A 210 3.34 5.47 5.42
CA GLY A 210 4.07 4.56 6.30
C GLY A 210 3.95 4.95 7.77
N PHE A 211 4.16 6.23 8.08
CA PHE A 211 4.02 6.77 9.43
C PHE A 211 2.60 6.61 9.98
N LEU A 212 1.60 7.06 9.23
CA LEU A 212 0.21 6.97 9.68
C LEU A 212 -0.24 5.52 9.86
N ALA A 213 0.09 4.63 8.94
CA ALA A 213 -0.31 3.23 9.04
C ALA A 213 0.27 2.56 10.30
N ILE A 214 1.57 2.75 10.61
CA ILE A 214 2.16 2.17 11.83
C ILE A 214 1.60 2.82 13.10
N VAL A 215 1.45 4.15 13.11
CA VAL A 215 0.92 4.88 14.26
C VAL A 215 -0.52 4.49 14.56
N LEU A 216 -1.40 4.40 13.54
CA LEU A 216 -2.77 3.92 13.71
C LEU A 216 -2.82 2.46 14.16
N THR A 217 -1.91 1.61 13.66
CA THR A 217 -1.81 0.21 14.11
C THR A 217 -1.42 0.13 15.58
N LEU A 218 -0.43 0.92 16.04
CA LEU A 218 -0.02 0.96 17.44
C LEU A 218 -1.12 1.54 18.34
N ALA A 219 -1.82 2.57 17.89
CA ALA A 219 -2.96 3.14 18.61
C ALA A 219 -4.10 2.12 18.75
N LEU A 220 -4.39 1.36 17.70
CA LEU A 220 -5.39 0.29 17.72
C LEU A 220 -5.00 -0.84 18.71
N LEU A 221 -3.75 -1.28 18.69
CA LEU A 221 -3.24 -2.27 19.62
C LEU A 221 -3.28 -1.77 21.07
N GLN A 222 -3.08 -0.49 21.29
CA GLN A 222 -3.11 0.09 22.63
C GLN A 222 -4.54 0.27 23.15
N SER A 223 -5.51 0.49 22.29
CA SER A 223 -6.94 0.59 22.64
C SER A 223 -7.59 -0.79 22.87
N SER A 224 -7.02 -1.86 22.32
CA SER A 224 -7.58 -3.21 22.36
C SER A 224 -6.63 -4.19 23.04
N THR A 225 -7.12 -4.85 24.11
CA THR A 225 -6.35 -5.86 24.83
C THR A 225 -6.42 -7.25 24.20
N THR A 226 -7.29 -7.43 23.21
CA THR A 226 -7.52 -8.73 22.55
C THR A 226 -6.65 -8.94 21.31
N LEU A 227 -6.19 -7.86 20.70
CA LEU A 227 -5.39 -7.93 19.48
C LEU A 227 -3.95 -8.37 19.76
N SER A 228 -3.42 -9.19 18.86
CA SER A 228 -2.05 -9.68 18.97
C SER A 228 -1.02 -8.56 18.78
N PRO A 229 -0.03 -8.45 19.67
CA PRO A 229 1.01 -7.41 19.58
C PRO A 229 1.92 -7.55 18.36
N LEU A 230 1.98 -8.73 17.72
CA LEU A 230 2.75 -8.97 16.49
C LEU A 230 1.95 -8.67 15.20
N LEU A 231 0.74 -8.14 15.32
CA LEU A 231 -0.08 -7.75 14.18
C LEU A 231 0.66 -6.85 13.15
N PRO A 232 1.47 -5.84 13.57
CA PRO A 232 2.23 -5.02 12.64
C PRO A 232 3.18 -5.82 11.75
N LEU A 233 3.75 -6.93 12.26
CA LEU A 233 4.66 -7.79 11.48
C LEU A 233 3.97 -8.38 10.24
N LEU A 234 2.70 -8.73 10.34
CA LEU A 234 1.92 -9.23 9.20
C LEU A 234 1.36 -8.09 8.36
N LEU A 235 0.85 -7.02 8.95
CA LEU A 235 0.33 -5.87 8.20
C LEU A 235 1.38 -5.28 7.24
N PHE A 236 2.61 -5.16 7.70
CA PHE A 236 3.74 -4.64 6.92
C PHE A 236 4.67 -5.74 6.40
N GLY A 237 4.15 -6.95 6.18
CA GLY A 237 4.94 -8.15 5.93
C GLY A 237 5.95 -8.00 4.80
N VAL A 238 5.52 -7.58 3.60
CA VAL A 238 6.42 -7.42 2.46
C VAL A 238 7.42 -6.28 2.64
N PRO A 239 7.04 -5.04 3.01
CA PRO A 239 8.00 -3.96 3.23
C PRO A 239 9.04 -4.26 4.31
N VAL A 240 8.62 -4.86 5.42
CA VAL A 240 9.52 -5.24 6.53
C VAL A 240 10.47 -6.35 6.10
N LEU A 241 9.95 -7.39 5.42
CA LEU A 241 10.78 -8.48 4.90
C LEU A 241 11.82 -7.97 3.90
N ASP A 242 11.40 -7.18 2.92
CA ASP A 242 12.30 -6.66 1.88
C ASP A 242 13.42 -5.82 2.49
N THR A 243 13.08 -4.90 3.39
CA THR A 243 14.05 -4.06 4.09
C THR A 243 15.00 -4.88 4.96
N ALA A 244 14.48 -5.86 5.73
CA ALA A 244 15.30 -6.72 6.58
C ALA A 244 16.31 -7.54 5.76
N VAL A 245 15.87 -8.12 4.63
CA VAL A 245 16.75 -8.89 3.73
C VAL A 245 17.86 -8.01 3.16
N VAL A 246 17.53 -6.81 2.68
CA VAL A 246 18.52 -5.88 2.12
C VAL A 246 19.52 -5.44 3.19
N ILE A 247 19.07 -5.11 4.41
CA ILE A 247 19.97 -4.76 5.53
C ILE A 247 20.89 -5.95 5.87
N PHE A 248 20.35 -7.16 5.96
CA PHE A 248 21.12 -8.37 6.24
C PHE A 248 22.18 -8.63 5.16
N GLU A 249 21.82 -8.53 3.87
CA GLU A 249 22.77 -8.67 2.76
C GLU A 249 23.90 -7.63 2.82
N ARG A 250 23.60 -6.37 3.18
CA ARG A 250 24.60 -5.31 3.32
C ARG A 250 25.56 -5.59 4.47
N ILE A 251 25.03 -5.96 5.64
CA ILE A 251 25.86 -6.32 6.81
C ILE A 251 26.79 -7.49 6.47
N ARG A 252 26.26 -8.54 5.80
CA ARG A 252 27.08 -9.68 5.35
C ARG A 252 28.18 -9.27 4.38
N ARG A 253 27.94 -8.26 3.53
CA ARG A 253 28.93 -7.70 2.58
C ARG A 253 29.80 -6.62 3.20
N ARG A 254 29.69 -6.35 4.52
CA ARG A 254 30.39 -5.26 5.23
C ARG A 254 30.15 -3.87 4.63
N GLN A 255 28.95 -3.63 4.13
CA GLN A 255 28.52 -2.35 3.57
C GLN A 255 27.63 -1.60 4.56
N SER A 256 27.60 -0.26 4.45
CA SER A 256 26.71 0.56 5.29
C SER A 256 25.23 0.24 5.03
N PRO A 257 24.41 0.03 6.08
CA PRO A 257 22.97 -0.19 5.95
C PRO A 257 22.23 0.97 5.27
N PHE A 258 22.79 2.18 5.32
CA PHE A 258 22.17 3.42 4.80
C PHE A 258 22.55 3.74 3.35
N ARG A 259 23.34 2.90 2.69
CA ARG A 259 23.68 3.12 1.27
C ARG A 259 22.54 2.65 0.38
N GLY A 260 22.14 3.48 -0.62
CA GLY A 260 21.14 3.06 -1.63
C GLY A 260 21.58 1.81 -2.39
N ASP A 261 20.66 0.88 -2.61
CA ASP A 261 20.95 -0.42 -3.25
C ASP A 261 19.85 -0.78 -4.28
N LYS A 262 20.20 -1.64 -5.23
CA LYS A 262 19.29 -2.23 -6.24
C LYS A 262 18.99 -3.70 -5.93
N ASN A 263 19.02 -4.12 -4.64
CA ASN A 263 18.80 -5.52 -4.23
C ASN A 263 17.42 -5.78 -3.59
N HIS A 264 16.52 -4.79 -3.66
CA HIS A 264 15.15 -4.96 -3.21
C HIS A 264 14.42 -6.08 -3.98
N LEU A 265 13.40 -6.66 -3.36
CA LEU A 265 12.62 -7.79 -3.88
C LEU A 265 12.12 -7.55 -5.31
N HIS A 266 11.58 -6.36 -5.59
CA HIS A 266 11.10 -5.98 -6.92
C HIS A 266 12.22 -5.97 -7.97
N HIS A 267 13.42 -5.52 -7.62
CA HIS A 267 14.58 -5.59 -8.53
C HIS A 267 15.03 -7.02 -8.78
N LYS A 268 14.95 -7.90 -7.76
CA LYS A 268 15.26 -9.33 -7.91
C LYS A 268 14.25 -10.00 -8.86
N MET A 269 12.96 -9.69 -8.74
CA MET A 269 11.90 -10.19 -9.63
C MET A 269 12.10 -9.75 -11.08
N ILE A 270 12.41 -8.48 -11.32
CA ILE A 270 12.70 -7.98 -12.68
C ILE A 270 13.95 -8.67 -13.27
N ARG A 271 15.01 -8.89 -12.46
CA ARG A 271 16.20 -9.62 -12.92
C ARG A 271 15.92 -11.07 -13.28
N LEU A 272 14.94 -11.71 -12.64
CA LEU A 272 14.44 -13.04 -13.00
C LEU A 272 13.63 -13.05 -14.30
N GLY A 273 13.34 -11.88 -14.90
CA GLY A 273 12.67 -11.74 -16.18
C GLY A 273 11.17 -11.45 -16.08
N LEU A 274 10.63 -11.10 -14.91
CA LEU A 274 9.27 -10.59 -14.79
C LEU A 274 9.18 -9.18 -15.38
N SER A 275 8.08 -8.88 -16.06
CA SER A 275 7.75 -7.51 -16.45
C SER A 275 7.39 -6.65 -15.21
N HIS A 276 7.36 -5.34 -15.38
CA HIS A 276 6.99 -4.40 -14.31
C HIS A 276 5.66 -4.79 -13.64
N SER A 277 4.60 -4.95 -14.44
CA SER A 277 3.27 -5.31 -13.94
C SER A 277 3.20 -6.69 -13.29
N GLU A 278 3.96 -7.67 -13.80
CA GLU A 278 4.03 -9.02 -13.22
C GLU A 278 4.71 -8.99 -11.84
N ALA A 279 5.78 -8.21 -11.69
CA ALA A 279 6.48 -8.05 -10.41
C ALA A 279 5.59 -7.37 -9.36
N VAL A 280 4.90 -6.29 -9.75
CA VAL A 280 3.94 -5.58 -8.87
C VAL A 280 2.79 -6.50 -8.47
N LEU A 281 2.19 -7.24 -9.42
CA LEU A 281 1.11 -8.17 -9.12
C LEU A 281 1.55 -9.28 -8.15
N ALA A 282 2.74 -9.85 -8.34
CA ALA A 282 3.29 -10.86 -7.44
C ALA A 282 3.47 -10.31 -6.01
N ILE A 283 3.96 -9.07 -5.89
CA ILE A 283 4.10 -8.37 -4.60
C ILE A 283 2.73 -8.14 -3.96
N TYR A 284 1.72 -7.75 -4.73
CA TYR A 284 0.34 -7.58 -4.22
C TYR A 284 -0.24 -8.89 -3.70
N VAL A 285 -0.04 -10.01 -4.42
CA VAL A 285 -0.51 -11.33 -3.97
C VAL A 285 0.17 -11.72 -2.65
N ILE A 286 1.49 -11.52 -2.55
CA ILE A 286 2.23 -11.81 -1.32
C ILE A 286 1.73 -10.92 -0.16
N GLN A 287 1.58 -9.62 -0.40
CA GLN A 287 1.07 -8.69 0.62
C GLN A 287 -0.38 -9.01 1.01
N ALA A 288 -1.23 -9.41 0.07
CA ALA A 288 -2.60 -9.83 0.36
C ALA A 288 -2.64 -11.07 1.26
N ILE A 289 -1.76 -12.05 1.04
CA ILE A 289 -1.62 -13.22 1.92
C ILE A 289 -1.25 -12.79 3.35
N PHE A 290 -0.28 -11.87 3.51
CA PHE A 290 0.09 -11.35 4.80
C PHE A 290 -1.06 -10.60 5.49
N VAL A 291 -1.75 -9.73 4.77
CA VAL A 291 -2.86 -8.92 5.29
C VAL A 291 -4.07 -9.78 5.66
N VAL A 292 -4.42 -10.76 4.84
CA VAL A 292 -5.48 -11.73 5.14
C VAL A 292 -5.12 -12.56 6.37
N SER A 293 -3.87 -13.02 6.45
CA SER A 293 -3.38 -13.73 7.64
C SER A 293 -3.38 -12.84 8.89
N ALA A 294 -3.05 -11.55 8.75
CA ALA A 294 -3.15 -10.59 9.85
C ALA A 294 -4.58 -10.51 10.40
N TYR A 295 -5.59 -10.44 9.52
CA TYR A 295 -6.99 -10.42 9.94
C TYR A 295 -7.41 -11.70 10.67
N TYR A 296 -7.07 -12.89 10.14
CA TYR A 296 -7.46 -14.16 10.77
C TYR A 296 -6.70 -14.44 12.05
N LEU A 297 -5.41 -14.08 12.12
CA LEU A 297 -4.55 -14.31 13.29
C LEU A 297 -4.56 -13.16 14.30
N ARG A 298 -5.40 -12.13 14.13
CA ARG A 298 -5.40 -10.92 14.96
C ARG A 298 -5.57 -11.17 16.46
N PHE A 299 -6.23 -12.27 16.83
CA PHE A 299 -6.45 -12.66 18.22
C PHE A 299 -5.52 -13.80 18.68
N SER A 300 -4.61 -14.25 17.82
CA SER A 300 -3.71 -15.33 18.14
C SER A 300 -2.56 -14.87 19.04
N SER A 301 -2.02 -15.78 19.84
CA SER A 301 -0.78 -15.52 20.56
C SER A 301 0.38 -15.20 19.60
N PRO A 302 1.48 -14.61 20.07
CA PRO A 302 2.61 -14.24 19.21
C PRO A 302 3.26 -15.41 18.45
N VAL A 303 3.26 -16.63 19.03
CA VAL A 303 3.96 -17.79 18.46
C VAL A 303 3.41 -18.22 17.07
N PRO A 304 2.10 -18.43 16.86
CA PRO A 304 1.55 -18.74 15.55
C PRO A 304 1.85 -17.67 14.50
N ILE A 305 1.80 -16.39 14.88
CA ILE A 305 2.09 -15.26 13.97
C ILE A 305 3.55 -15.31 13.53
N LEU A 306 4.48 -15.49 14.48
CA LEU A 306 5.89 -15.60 14.17
C LEU A 306 6.18 -16.86 13.33
N GLY A 307 5.56 -17.98 13.65
CA GLY A 307 5.66 -19.22 12.87
C GLY A 307 5.18 -19.02 11.42
N PHE A 308 4.00 -18.42 11.25
CA PHE A 308 3.49 -18.10 9.92
C PHE A 308 4.43 -17.15 9.16
N PHE A 309 4.92 -16.10 9.82
CA PHE A 309 5.84 -15.15 9.19
C PHE A 309 7.13 -15.85 8.72
N MET A 310 7.74 -16.68 9.56
CA MET A 310 8.97 -17.43 9.23
C MET A 310 8.76 -18.39 8.04
N VAL A 311 7.64 -19.10 8.03
CA VAL A 311 7.25 -19.99 6.91
C VAL A 311 7.05 -19.18 5.64
N ALA A 312 6.32 -18.07 5.70
CA ALA A 312 6.11 -17.19 4.54
C ALA A 312 7.44 -16.63 4.01
N VAL A 313 8.35 -16.18 4.89
CA VAL A 313 9.70 -15.73 4.51
C VAL A 313 10.46 -16.82 3.77
N LEU A 314 10.43 -18.05 4.27
CA LEU A 314 11.09 -19.19 3.63
C LEU A 314 10.50 -19.44 2.22
N PHE A 315 9.16 -19.47 2.10
CA PHE A 315 8.48 -19.69 0.82
C PHE A 315 8.71 -18.57 -0.19
N ILE A 316 8.97 -17.34 0.25
CA ILE A 316 9.26 -16.20 -0.64
C ILE A 316 10.75 -16.19 -1.03
N LEU A 317 11.65 -16.33 -0.05
CA LEU A 317 13.08 -16.13 -0.30
C LEU A 317 13.74 -17.35 -0.93
N LEU A 318 13.34 -18.56 -0.54
CA LEU A 318 13.95 -19.80 -1.06
C LEU A 318 13.83 -19.94 -2.58
N PRO A 319 12.65 -19.77 -3.20
CA PRO A 319 12.55 -19.81 -4.65
C PRO A 319 13.38 -18.74 -5.35
N ILE A 320 13.37 -17.51 -4.82
CA ILE A 320 14.15 -16.41 -5.39
C ILE A 320 15.64 -16.70 -5.31
N TYR A 321 16.11 -17.23 -4.18
CA TYR A 321 17.51 -17.62 -4.00
C TYR A 321 17.91 -18.76 -4.95
N LEU A 322 17.11 -19.83 -5.02
CA LEU A 322 17.38 -20.97 -5.91
C LEU A 322 17.38 -20.54 -7.38
N LEU A 323 16.40 -19.77 -7.82
CA LEU A 323 16.35 -19.28 -9.20
C LEU A 323 17.54 -18.38 -9.54
N HIS A 324 18.03 -17.60 -8.59
CA HIS A 324 19.20 -16.76 -8.76
C HIS A 324 20.49 -17.60 -8.83
N GLU A 325 20.65 -18.58 -7.95
CA GLU A 325 21.84 -19.45 -7.87
C GLU A 325 21.99 -20.32 -9.13
N TYR A 326 20.88 -20.90 -9.59
CA TYR A 326 20.88 -21.72 -10.81
C TYR A 326 20.84 -20.88 -12.10
N HIS A 327 21.06 -19.57 -12.04
CA HIS A 327 21.03 -18.63 -13.19
C HIS A 327 19.76 -18.80 -14.06
N PHE A 328 18.68 -19.27 -13.45
CA PHE A 328 17.41 -19.50 -14.14
C PHE A 328 16.74 -18.16 -14.41
N ARG A 329 16.49 -17.86 -15.69
CA ARG A 329 15.68 -16.71 -16.10
C ARG A 329 14.33 -17.21 -16.58
N ILE A 330 13.26 -16.72 -15.98
CA ILE A 330 11.87 -17.01 -16.38
C ILE A 330 11.64 -16.54 -17.82
N ARG A 331 12.32 -15.46 -18.22
CA ARG A 331 12.34 -14.93 -19.60
C ARG A 331 13.76 -14.52 -19.94
N SER A 332 14.34 -15.10 -20.98
CA SER A 332 15.53 -14.49 -21.60
C SER A 332 15.09 -13.17 -22.23
N ALA A 333 15.79 -12.07 -21.89
CA ALA A 333 15.63 -10.82 -22.61
C ALA A 333 15.84 -11.11 -24.10
N VAL A 334 14.80 -10.98 -24.91
CA VAL A 334 14.92 -11.00 -26.36
C VAL A 334 15.66 -9.71 -26.70
N SER A 335 16.98 -9.83 -26.83
CA SER A 335 17.76 -8.82 -27.55
C SER A 335 17.15 -8.76 -28.96
N SER A 336 16.69 -7.59 -29.32
CA SER A 336 16.25 -7.25 -30.68
C SER A 336 17.47 -7.19 -31.60
N THR A 337 18.07 -8.32 -31.90
CA THR A 337 19.00 -8.53 -33.00
C THR A 337 18.96 -10.00 -33.42
N THR A 338 18.27 -10.19 -34.54
CA THR A 338 18.48 -11.21 -35.58
C THR A 338 18.75 -12.67 -35.20
N LEU A 339 17.89 -13.51 -35.76
CA LEU A 339 18.13 -14.81 -36.41
C LEU A 339 18.03 -16.10 -35.58
N ASN A 340 17.15 -16.91 -36.16
CA ASN A 340 16.97 -18.34 -36.04
C ASN A 340 16.19 -18.90 -34.86
N GLY A 341 14.90 -19.02 -35.15
CA GLY A 341 13.95 -19.78 -34.36
C GLY A 341 14.31 -21.27 -34.33
N ARG A 342 14.05 -21.83 -33.20
CA ARG A 342 13.63 -23.22 -32.90
C ARG A 342 14.19 -23.67 -31.56
N HIS A 343 13.86 -23.17 -30.42
CA HIS A 343 13.90 -23.97 -29.18
C HIS A 343 13.42 -23.28 -27.90
N SER A 344 12.47 -22.32 -27.97
CA SER A 344 11.92 -21.74 -26.74
C SER A 344 10.39 -21.86 -26.60
N ARG A 345 9.76 -22.88 -27.22
CA ARG A 345 8.28 -22.96 -27.24
C ARG A 345 7.64 -23.66 -26.05
N SER A 346 8.36 -24.38 -25.21
CA SER A 346 7.73 -25.30 -24.25
C SER A 346 7.41 -24.72 -22.87
N LEU A 347 8.18 -23.75 -22.34
CA LEU A 347 7.90 -23.14 -21.03
C LEU A 347 7.06 -21.83 -21.11
N ARG A 348 6.84 -21.34 -22.33
CA ARG A 348 6.09 -20.11 -22.59
C ARG A 348 4.58 -20.24 -22.39
N SER A 349 4.03 -21.46 -22.31
CA SER A 349 2.57 -21.65 -22.33
C SER A 349 1.93 -21.66 -20.94
N SER A 350 2.54 -22.28 -19.92
CA SER A 350 1.86 -22.47 -18.63
C SER A 350 1.92 -21.24 -17.72
N THR A 351 3.07 -20.56 -17.64
CA THR A 351 3.21 -19.34 -16.82
C THR A 351 2.45 -18.17 -17.46
N PHE A 352 2.47 -18.09 -18.81
CA PHE A 352 1.68 -17.13 -19.56
C PHE A 352 0.17 -17.40 -19.45
N PHE A 353 -0.21 -18.66 -19.33
CA PHE A 353 -1.60 -19.08 -19.10
C PHE A 353 -2.09 -18.63 -17.72
N LEU A 354 -1.31 -18.85 -16.64
CA LEU A 354 -1.69 -18.46 -15.29
C LEU A 354 -1.77 -16.93 -15.14
N LEU A 355 -0.84 -16.18 -15.73
CA LEU A 355 -0.85 -14.72 -15.70
C LEU A 355 -1.98 -14.13 -16.56
N ARG A 356 -2.25 -14.71 -17.75
CA ARG A 356 -3.43 -14.35 -18.55
C ARG A 356 -4.73 -14.75 -17.88
N LEU A 357 -4.74 -15.90 -17.19
CA LEU A 357 -5.89 -16.32 -16.41
C LEU A 357 -6.14 -15.34 -15.26
N GLY A 358 -5.09 -14.92 -14.52
CA GLY A 358 -5.19 -13.90 -13.47
C GLY A 358 -5.67 -12.54 -14.00
N GLN A 359 -5.12 -12.08 -15.12
CA GLN A 359 -5.60 -10.86 -15.79
C GLN A 359 -7.06 -11.00 -16.25
N LYS A 360 -7.40 -12.11 -16.89
CA LYS A 360 -8.77 -12.35 -17.34
C LYS A 360 -9.74 -12.54 -16.16
N THR A 361 -9.30 -13.15 -15.07
CA THR A 361 -10.13 -13.30 -13.86
C THR A 361 -10.40 -11.93 -13.22
N LEU A 362 -9.43 -11.01 -13.24
CA LEU A 362 -9.65 -9.62 -12.80
C LEU A 362 -10.48 -8.83 -13.82
N GLU A 363 -10.22 -8.98 -15.11
CA GLU A 363 -10.96 -8.27 -16.18
C GLU A 363 -12.43 -8.71 -16.29
N TYR A 364 -12.71 -10.00 -16.12
CA TYR A 364 -14.05 -10.58 -16.31
C TYR A 364 -14.69 -11.06 -15.00
N GLY A 365 -13.90 -11.51 -14.03
CA GLY A 365 -14.39 -12.02 -12.77
C GLY A 365 -14.98 -10.92 -11.89
N LEU A 366 -14.37 -9.75 -11.85
CA LEU A 366 -14.87 -8.62 -11.06
C LEU A 366 -16.19 -8.06 -11.64
N PRO A 367 -16.31 -7.79 -12.96
CA PRO A 367 -17.59 -7.45 -13.59
C PRO A 367 -18.64 -8.58 -13.45
N ALA A 368 -18.23 -9.85 -13.51
CA ALA A 368 -19.13 -10.97 -13.30
C ALA A 368 -19.65 -11.03 -11.86
N ILE A 369 -18.80 -10.82 -10.84
CA ILE A 369 -19.22 -10.74 -9.44
C ILE A 369 -20.18 -9.56 -9.24
N LEU A 370 -19.92 -8.40 -9.84
CA LEU A 370 -20.81 -7.25 -9.83
C LEU A 370 -22.14 -7.54 -10.53
N PHE A 371 -22.09 -8.24 -11.67
CA PHE A 371 -23.27 -8.68 -12.40
C PHE A 371 -24.12 -9.64 -11.55
N PHE A 372 -23.51 -10.68 -10.98
CA PHE A 372 -24.23 -11.63 -10.13
C PHE A 372 -24.75 -11.00 -8.83
N SER A 373 -24.02 -10.05 -8.25
CA SER A 373 -24.49 -9.32 -7.06
C SER A 373 -25.75 -8.48 -7.34
N ALA A 374 -25.93 -8.01 -8.58
CA ALA A 374 -27.14 -7.29 -8.99
C ALA A 374 -28.41 -8.18 -9.02
N PHE A 375 -28.25 -9.50 -9.13
CA PHE A 375 -29.34 -10.46 -9.13
C PHE A 375 -29.65 -11.08 -7.75
N LEU A 376 -28.93 -10.67 -6.69
CA LEU A 376 -29.16 -11.14 -5.32
C LEU A 376 -29.84 -10.05 -4.46
N PRO A 377 -31.12 -9.69 -4.74
CA PRO A 377 -31.79 -8.57 -4.08
C PRO A 377 -32.02 -8.78 -2.57
N ALA A 378 -31.91 -10.01 -2.08
CA ALA A 378 -32.03 -10.31 -0.64
C ALA A 378 -30.82 -9.91 0.19
N VAL A 379 -29.68 -9.62 -0.47
CA VAL A 379 -28.39 -9.35 0.20
C VAL A 379 -27.87 -7.94 -0.12
N VAL A 380 -28.43 -7.27 -1.14
CA VAL A 380 -27.92 -5.97 -1.65
C VAL A 380 -29.01 -4.92 -1.55
N SER A 381 -28.67 -3.70 -1.08
CA SER A 381 -29.65 -2.62 -1.01
C SER A 381 -30.21 -2.28 -2.40
N PRO A 382 -31.50 -1.89 -2.52
CA PRO A 382 -32.13 -1.53 -3.79
C PRO A 382 -31.35 -0.42 -4.55
N PHE A 383 -30.71 0.48 -3.82
CA PHE A 383 -29.88 1.55 -4.39
C PHE A 383 -28.61 1.01 -5.07
N LEU A 384 -27.94 0.04 -4.47
CA LEU A 384 -26.77 -0.61 -5.06
C LEU A 384 -27.14 -1.49 -6.26
N ALA A 385 -28.26 -2.18 -6.20
CA ALA A 385 -28.79 -2.94 -7.33
C ALA A 385 -29.12 -2.02 -8.50
N ALA A 386 -29.85 -0.93 -8.29
CA ALA A 386 -30.21 0.04 -9.33
C ALA A 386 -28.97 0.71 -9.94
N SER A 387 -28.01 1.10 -9.12
CA SER A 387 -26.76 1.72 -9.60
C SER A 387 -25.89 0.73 -10.39
N SER A 388 -25.84 -0.55 -10.00
CA SER A 388 -25.16 -1.60 -10.76
C SER A 388 -25.82 -1.82 -12.14
N TRP A 389 -27.16 -1.76 -12.23
CA TRP A 389 -27.89 -1.83 -13.50
C TRP A 389 -27.62 -0.63 -14.40
N CYS A 390 -27.58 0.60 -13.86
CA CYS A 390 -27.25 1.81 -14.63
C CYS A 390 -25.86 1.73 -15.25
N LEU A 391 -24.90 1.14 -14.55
CA LEU A 391 -23.52 1.00 -15.02
C LEU A 391 -23.37 -0.10 -16.06
N LEU A 392 -24.03 -1.24 -15.85
CA LEU A 392 -24.11 -2.30 -16.86
C LEU A 392 -24.73 -1.77 -18.14
N GLY A 393 -25.81 -1.01 -18.04
CA GLY A 393 -26.44 -0.33 -19.18
C GLY A 393 -25.49 0.64 -19.88
N GLY A 394 -24.78 1.48 -19.12
CA GLY A 394 -23.77 2.41 -19.64
C GLY A 394 -22.58 1.71 -20.30
N ALA A 395 -22.08 0.63 -19.73
CA ALA A 395 -20.98 -0.17 -20.28
C ALA A 395 -21.39 -0.90 -21.58
N LEU A 396 -22.60 -1.47 -21.61
CA LEU A 396 -23.18 -2.10 -22.81
C LEU A 396 -23.40 -1.08 -23.93
N LEU A 397 -23.90 0.11 -23.59
CA LEU A 397 -24.12 1.19 -24.55
C LEU A 397 -22.78 1.69 -25.14
N ALA A 398 -21.77 1.86 -24.32
CA ALA A 398 -20.41 2.21 -24.75
C ALA A 398 -19.78 1.13 -25.64
N TRP A 399 -20.04 -0.15 -25.35
CA TRP A 399 -19.61 -1.27 -26.17
C TRP A 399 -20.31 -1.31 -27.53
N CYS A 400 -21.60 -1.08 -27.57
CA CYS A 400 -22.39 -1.00 -28.83
C CYS A 400 -22.00 0.18 -29.72
N LEU A 401 -21.48 1.27 -29.14
CA LEU A 401 -21.03 2.46 -29.88
C LEU A 401 -19.62 2.34 -30.47
N GLY A 402 -18.97 1.18 -30.33
CA GLY A 402 -17.70 0.85 -31.01
C GLY A 402 -16.48 1.64 -30.55
N GLY A 403 -16.53 2.28 -29.40
CA GLY A 403 -15.40 3.05 -28.85
C GLY A 403 -14.35 2.18 -28.15
N ARG A 404 -13.09 2.60 -28.16
CA ARG A 404 -12.01 2.03 -27.30
C ARG A 404 -12.21 2.33 -25.80
N TRP A 405 -13.28 2.98 -25.43
CA TRP A 405 -13.66 3.47 -24.11
C TRP A 405 -14.19 2.42 -23.11
N PRO A 406 -14.65 1.21 -23.49
CA PRO A 406 -15.24 0.29 -22.52
C PRO A 406 -14.28 -0.15 -21.41
N PHE A 407 -12.99 -0.24 -21.69
CA PHE A 407 -12.01 -0.65 -20.67
C PHE A 407 -11.74 0.44 -19.63
N ASP A 408 -11.69 1.70 -20.03
CA ASP A 408 -11.48 2.81 -19.10
C ASP A 408 -12.75 3.08 -18.29
N LEU A 409 -13.93 2.94 -18.91
CA LEU A 409 -15.21 3.06 -18.23
C LEU A 409 -15.42 1.92 -17.19
N VAL A 410 -15.09 0.68 -17.55
CA VAL A 410 -15.12 -0.46 -16.60
C VAL A 410 -14.13 -0.26 -15.46
N ARG A 411 -12.93 0.27 -15.72
CA ARG A 411 -11.98 0.65 -14.67
C ARG A 411 -12.57 1.72 -13.76
N ILE A 412 -13.04 2.84 -14.31
CA ILE A 412 -13.62 3.95 -13.54
C ILE A 412 -14.82 3.46 -12.73
N THR A 413 -15.70 2.65 -13.33
CA THR A 413 -16.87 2.11 -12.65
C THR A 413 -16.49 1.12 -11.55
N THR A 414 -15.53 0.22 -11.78
CA THR A 414 -15.01 -0.68 -10.76
C THR A 414 -14.46 0.10 -9.56
N PHE A 415 -13.68 1.16 -9.81
CA PHE A 415 -13.12 2.00 -8.75
C PHE A 415 -14.16 2.84 -8.01
N LEU A 416 -15.22 3.28 -8.66
CA LEU A 416 -16.34 3.99 -8.01
C LEU A 416 -17.23 3.06 -7.18
N PHE A 417 -17.36 1.79 -7.57
CA PHE A 417 -18.31 0.85 -6.93
C PHE A 417 -17.69 -0.04 -5.86
N MET A 418 -16.38 -0.35 -5.92
CA MET A 418 -15.70 -1.05 -4.85
C MET A 418 -15.96 -0.40 -3.48
N PRO A 419 -15.84 0.93 -3.34
CA PRO A 419 -16.19 1.61 -2.10
C PRO A 419 -17.66 1.43 -1.66
N LEU A 420 -18.60 1.45 -2.61
CA LEU A 420 -20.03 1.31 -2.30
C LEU A 420 -20.40 -0.12 -1.89
N ILE A 421 -19.78 -1.13 -2.51
CA ILE A 421 -19.91 -2.53 -2.13
C ILE A 421 -19.34 -2.74 -0.73
N PHE A 422 -18.17 -2.14 -0.45
CA PHE A 422 -17.56 -2.23 0.87
C PHE A 422 -18.44 -1.60 1.95
N ILE A 423 -19.02 -0.42 1.72
CA ILE A 423 -19.96 0.23 2.64
C ILE A 423 -21.19 -0.67 2.87
N HIS A 424 -21.70 -1.32 1.84
CA HIS A 424 -22.89 -2.16 1.97
C HIS A 424 -22.61 -3.48 2.70
N CYS A 425 -21.50 -4.15 2.39
CA CYS A 425 -21.04 -5.31 3.19
C CYS A 425 -20.80 -4.91 4.65
N TYR A 426 -20.39 -3.69 4.86
CA TYR A 426 -20.09 -3.12 6.16
C TYR A 426 -21.35 -2.77 6.97
N THR A 427 -22.39 -2.20 6.35
CA THR A 427 -23.66 -1.87 7.02
C THR A 427 -24.55 -3.08 7.20
N GLY A 428 -24.44 -4.10 6.35
CA GLY A 428 -25.20 -5.36 6.43
C GLY A 428 -24.74 -6.33 7.53
N MET A 429 -23.49 -6.18 8.03
CA MET A 429 -22.97 -6.98 9.14
C MET A 429 -23.37 -6.46 10.53
N GLY A 430 -23.98 -5.28 10.62
CA GLY A 430 -24.44 -4.68 11.89
C GLY A 430 -25.83 -5.14 12.37
N GLY A 431 -26.41 -6.17 11.76
CA GLY A 431 -27.74 -6.68 12.02
C GLY A 431 -27.81 -8.10 12.63
N TRP A 432 -26.76 -8.53 13.40
CA TRP A 432 -26.81 -9.78 14.19
C TRP A 432 -26.27 -9.53 15.60
#